data_51e7f4970f9d5b465e544df658a7a4b5
#
_entry.id   51e7f4970f9d5b465e544df658a7a4b5
#
_cell.length_a   1.000
_cell.length_b   1.000
_cell.length_c   1.000
_cell.angle_alpha   90.00
_cell.angle_beta   90.00
_cell.angle_gamma   90.00
#
_symmetry.space_group_name_H-M   'P 1'
#
loop_
_entity.id
_entity.type
_entity.pdbx_description
1 polymer ?
#
loop_
_entity_poly.entity_id
_entity_poly.type
_entity_poly.pdbx_seq_one_letter_code
_entity_poly.pdbx_strand_id
1 'polypeptide(L)'
;SSDVCSSDLVALIGAGNLGQALLNFNFHQSSNMRISAAFDVDETRAGTIMAGVPIYAMSELTEQITAQRINIAILTVPQGVAQEITDKLVEAGIKGILNFTPLRVTVPNNVRVQNVDLTNELQTLVYFIDNYGSITTGL
;
A
#
# COMPACT_ATOMS: atom_id res chain seq x y z
N SER A 1 15.04 19.86 12.56
CA SER A 1 14.76 19.49 12.60
C SER A 1 14.29 18.84 12.35
N SER A 2 14.32 18.75 12.29
CA SER A 2 13.88 18.13 12.21
C SER A 2 13.61 17.33 11.92
N ASP A 3 13.70 17.13 11.77
CA ASP A 3 13.48 16.28 11.57
C ASP A 3 13.39 15.41 11.75
N VAL A 4 13.75 16.12 11.83
CA VAL A 4 13.76 15.29 12.24
C VAL A 4 13.27 14.21 12.21
N CYS A 5 13.69 13.79 12.36
CA CYS A 5 13.29 12.73 12.44
C CYS A 5 12.07 12.28 12.26
N SER A 6 11.42 12.77 11.73
CA SER A 6 10.11 12.26 11.59
C SER A 6 10.06 11.13 10.60
N SER A 7 9.49 10.04 11.04
CA SER A 7 9.20 8.93 10.16
C SER A 7 8.12 9.34 9.17
N ASP A 8 8.24 8.87 7.94
CA ASP A 8 7.17 9.06 6.98
C ASP A 8 6.02 8.12 7.33
N LEU A 9 4.82 8.67 7.40
CA LEU A 9 3.63 7.90 7.67
C LEU A 9 3.03 7.42 6.37
N VAL A 10 2.60 6.17 6.35
CA VAL A 10 2.08 5.51 5.16
C VAL A 10 0.67 5.04 5.43
N ALA A 11 -0.22 5.25 4.46
CA ALA A 11 -1.58 4.72 4.52
C ALA A 11 -1.66 3.48 3.63
N LEU A 12 -2.30 2.44 4.15
CA LEU A 12 -2.55 1.24 3.37
C LEU A 12 -4.00 1.29 2.90
N ILE A 13 -4.20 1.21 1.60
CA ILE A 13 -5.55 1.24 1.04
C ILE A 13 -5.92 -0.15 0.58
N GLY A 14 -6.87 -0.76 1.28
CA GLY A 14 -7.27 -2.14 1.04
C GLY A 14 -6.62 -3.08 2.04
N ALA A 15 -7.42 -3.68 2.92
CA ALA A 15 -6.91 -4.58 3.95
C ALA A 15 -7.27 -6.04 3.64
N GLY A 16 -7.17 -6.41 2.37
CA GLY A 16 -7.34 -7.79 1.94
C GLY A 16 -6.09 -8.61 2.24
N ASN A 17 -5.92 -9.72 1.54
CA ASN A 17 -4.81 -10.63 1.82
C ASN A 17 -3.44 -9.97 1.71
N LEU A 18 -3.23 -9.23 0.62
CA LEU A 18 -1.95 -8.55 0.44
C LEU A 18 -1.78 -7.43 1.47
N GLY A 19 -2.85 -6.66 1.72
CA GLY A 19 -2.79 -5.60 2.70
C GLY A 19 -2.46 -6.11 4.08
N GLN A 20 -3.07 -7.23 4.48
CA GLN A 20 -2.79 -7.83 5.77
C GLN A 20 -1.34 -8.28 5.88
N ALA A 21 -0.80 -8.84 4.80
CA ALA A 21 0.60 -9.26 4.79
C ALA A 21 1.52 -8.05 4.96
N LEU A 22 1.20 -6.95 4.28
CA LEU A 22 1.98 -5.74 4.41
C LEU A 22 1.88 -5.14 5.81
N LEU A 23 0.70 -5.21 6.42
CA LEU A 23 0.54 -4.73 7.80
C LEU A 23 1.37 -5.55 8.77
N ASN A 24 1.41 -6.86 8.58
CA ASN A 24 2.20 -7.72 9.44
C ASN A 24 3.69 -7.44 9.30
N PHE A 25 4.12 -7.10 8.10
CA PHE A 25 5.51 -6.69 7.86
C PHE A 25 5.78 -5.31 8.45
N ASN A 26 4.92 -4.36 8.12
CA ASN A 26 4.88 -2.96 8.57
C ASN A 26 6.24 -2.27 8.73
N PHE A 27 7.20 -2.64 7.88
CA PHE A 27 8.51 -1.96 7.84
C PHE A 27 9.19 -1.88 9.20
N HIS A 28 9.05 -2.92 10.01
CA HIS A 28 9.64 -2.93 11.36
C HIS A 28 11.14 -2.73 11.35
N GLN A 29 11.80 -3.15 10.27
CA GLN A 29 13.23 -3.03 10.16
C GLN A 29 13.67 -1.67 9.63
N SER A 30 12.74 -0.90 9.10
CA SER A 30 13.02 0.42 8.58
C SER A 30 12.53 1.47 9.57
N SER A 31 13.43 2.30 10.03
CA SER A 31 13.06 3.31 11.01
C SER A 31 12.37 4.52 10.40
N ASN A 32 12.42 4.65 9.07
CA ASN A 32 11.97 5.89 8.43
C ASN A 32 10.54 5.84 7.88
N MET A 33 9.92 4.66 7.87
CA MET A 33 8.58 4.54 7.34
C MET A 33 7.74 3.62 8.21
N ARG A 34 6.46 3.93 8.30
CA ARG A 34 5.55 3.13 9.10
C ARG A 34 4.13 3.27 8.55
N ILE A 35 3.44 2.14 8.44
CA ILE A 35 2.01 2.17 8.10
C ILE A 35 1.28 2.57 9.38
N SER A 36 0.66 3.75 9.36
CA SER A 36 -0.03 4.29 10.53
C SER A 36 -1.54 4.17 10.46
N ALA A 37 -2.08 3.89 9.28
CA ALA A 37 -3.52 3.79 9.10
C ALA A 37 -3.81 2.90 7.90
N ALA A 38 -4.90 2.16 7.96
CA ALA A 38 -5.38 1.36 6.86
C ALA A 38 -6.83 1.74 6.56
N PHE A 39 -7.23 1.59 5.31
CA PHE A 39 -8.58 1.93 4.87
C PHE A 39 -9.13 0.80 4.05
N ASP A 40 -10.42 0.49 4.23
CA ASP A 40 -11.05 -0.60 3.49
C ASP A 40 -12.47 -0.22 3.12
N VAL A 41 -12.90 -0.68 1.94
CA VAL A 41 -14.28 -0.48 1.51
C VAL A 41 -15.25 -1.37 2.30
N ASP A 42 -14.73 -2.42 2.91
CA ASP A 42 -15.52 -3.33 3.72
C ASP A 42 -15.75 -2.71 5.10
N GLU A 43 -16.96 -2.26 5.33
CA GLU A 43 -17.27 -1.56 6.58
C GLU A 43 -17.17 -2.46 7.80
N THR A 44 -17.19 -3.77 7.62
CA THR A 44 -17.05 -4.69 8.76
C THR A 44 -15.64 -4.66 9.32
N ARG A 45 -14.68 -4.21 8.54
CA ARG A 45 -13.31 -4.08 9.02
C ARG A 45 -13.03 -2.71 9.64
N ALA A 46 -13.85 -1.73 9.32
CA ALA A 46 -13.68 -0.39 9.86
C ALA A 46 -13.84 -0.41 11.38
N GLY A 47 -12.97 0.32 12.06
CA GLY A 47 -12.99 0.35 13.51
C GLY A 47 -12.24 -0.76 14.20
N THR A 48 -11.68 -1.69 13.42
CA THR A 48 -10.85 -2.76 13.99
C THR A 48 -9.39 -2.37 13.93
N ILE A 49 -8.56 -3.16 14.60
CA ILE A 49 -7.12 -2.96 14.60
C ILE A 49 -6.48 -4.23 14.07
N MET A 50 -5.57 -4.09 13.13
CA MET A 50 -4.87 -5.23 12.56
C MET A 50 -3.37 -4.97 12.62
N ALA A 51 -2.65 -5.89 13.26
CA ALA A 51 -1.20 -5.75 13.46
C ALA A 51 -0.83 -4.42 14.11
N GLY A 52 -1.68 -3.92 14.99
CA GLY A 52 -1.44 -2.66 15.69
C GLY A 52 -1.83 -1.43 14.89
N VAL A 53 -2.40 -1.59 13.70
CA VAL A 53 -2.77 -0.48 12.84
C VAL A 53 -4.30 -0.37 12.80
N PRO A 54 -4.86 0.81 13.07
CA PRO A 54 -6.31 0.98 12.99
C PRO A 54 -6.79 0.97 11.54
N ILE A 55 -7.94 0.36 11.33
CA ILE A 55 -8.57 0.32 10.01
C ILE A 55 -9.77 1.25 10.02
N TYR A 56 -9.80 2.16 9.06
CA TYR A 56 -10.87 3.15 8.93
C TYR A 56 -11.73 2.84 7.73
N ALA A 57 -12.96 3.37 7.74
CA ALA A 57 -13.81 3.31 6.57
C ALA A 57 -13.28 4.23 5.49
N MET A 58 -13.57 3.91 4.22
CA MET A 58 -13.13 4.75 3.11
C MET A 58 -13.67 6.18 3.20
N SER A 59 -14.80 6.36 3.86
CA SER A 59 -15.36 7.71 4.04
C SER A 59 -14.47 8.60 4.90
N GLU A 60 -13.58 8.03 5.67
CA GLU A 60 -12.66 8.81 6.51
C GLU A 60 -11.30 9.02 5.87
N LEU A 61 -11.13 8.58 4.64
CA LEU A 61 -9.83 8.59 3.95
C LEU A 61 -9.21 9.97 3.94
N THR A 62 -9.91 10.95 3.36
CA THR A 62 -9.38 12.31 3.23
C THR A 62 -9.10 12.92 4.59
N GLU A 63 -10.03 12.74 5.53
CA GLU A 63 -9.90 13.32 6.85
C GLU A 63 -8.69 12.79 7.60
N GLN A 64 -8.51 11.47 7.61
CA GLN A 64 -7.41 10.86 8.35
C GLN A 64 -6.05 11.15 7.70
N ILE A 65 -5.99 11.12 6.38
CA ILE A 65 -4.75 11.42 5.68
C ILE A 65 -4.32 12.86 5.98
N THR A 66 -5.25 13.80 5.94
CA THR A 66 -4.95 15.18 6.23
C THR A 66 -4.56 15.36 7.70
N ALA A 67 -5.32 14.77 8.61
CA ALA A 67 -5.08 14.95 10.05
C ALA A 67 -3.74 14.37 10.49
N GLN A 68 -3.35 13.23 9.93
CA GLN A 68 -2.10 12.57 10.28
C GLN A 68 -0.92 12.98 9.41
N ARG A 69 -1.18 13.81 8.41
CA ARG A 69 -0.16 14.29 7.46
C ARG A 69 0.55 13.12 6.77
N ILE A 70 -0.25 12.17 6.29
CA ILE A 70 0.29 11.02 5.59
C ILE A 70 0.67 11.44 4.18
N ASN A 71 1.89 11.11 3.76
CA ASN A 71 2.40 11.51 2.46
C ASN A 71 2.42 10.38 1.43
N ILE A 72 2.40 9.14 1.88
CA ILE A 72 2.57 7.98 1.02
C ILE A 72 1.40 7.04 1.23
N ALA A 73 0.89 6.48 0.14
CA ALA A 73 -0.18 5.49 0.20
C ALA A 73 0.24 4.23 -0.55
N ILE A 74 -0.13 3.08 -0.01
CA ILE A 74 0.04 1.79 -0.67
C ILE A 74 -1.33 1.36 -1.15
N LEU A 75 -1.46 1.14 -2.45
CA LEU A 75 -2.75 0.86 -3.09
C LEU A 75 -2.85 -0.62 -3.40
N THR A 76 -3.74 -1.32 -2.69
CA THR A 76 -3.94 -2.76 -2.86
C THR A 76 -5.41 -3.10 -3.05
N VAL A 77 -6.12 -2.26 -3.81
CA VAL A 77 -7.56 -2.42 -4.05
C VAL A 77 -7.80 -3.06 -5.42
N PRO A 78 -9.02 -3.53 -5.69
CA PRO A 78 -9.36 -4.01 -7.03
C PRO A 78 -9.20 -2.89 -8.06
N GLN A 79 -8.81 -3.28 -9.29
CA GLN A 79 -8.53 -2.28 -10.31
C GLN A 79 -9.76 -1.42 -10.65
N GLY A 80 -10.97 -1.95 -10.44
CA GLY A 80 -12.18 -1.21 -10.77
C GLY A 80 -12.39 0.05 -9.95
N VAL A 81 -11.75 0.16 -8.78
CA VAL A 81 -11.89 1.34 -7.92
C VAL A 81 -10.56 2.07 -7.75
N ALA A 82 -9.50 1.58 -8.37
CA ALA A 82 -8.15 2.11 -8.12
C ALA A 82 -8.02 3.58 -8.51
N GLN A 83 -8.53 3.98 -9.66
CA GLN A 83 -8.41 5.37 -10.09
C GLN A 83 -9.24 6.31 -9.22
N GLU A 84 -10.44 5.90 -8.88
CA GLU A 84 -11.31 6.70 -8.01
C GLU A 84 -10.64 6.96 -6.67
N ILE A 85 -10.05 5.92 -6.09
CA ILE A 85 -9.38 6.05 -4.80
C ILE A 85 -8.12 6.88 -4.95
N THR A 86 -7.39 6.72 -6.05
CA THR A 86 -6.21 7.54 -6.33
C THR A 86 -6.57 9.02 -6.36
N ASP A 87 -7.68 9.37 -6.99
CA ASP A 87 -8.11 10.76 -7.06
C ASP A 87 -8.37 11.32 -5.66
N LYS A 88 -8.97 10.52 -4.78
CA LYS A 88 -9.22 10.93 -3.40
C LYS A 88 -7.93 11.11 -2.63
N LEU A 89 -6.96 10.23 -2.86
CA LEU A 89 -5.66 10.33 -2.21
C LEU A 89 -4.94 11.60 -2.61
N VAL A 90 -4.99 11.93 -3.89
CA VAL A 90 -4.36 13.15 -4.39
C VAL A 90 -5.01 14.38 -3.76
N GLU A 91 -6.33 14.39 -3.67
CA GLU A 91 -7.05 15.50 -3.04
C GLU A 91 -6.70 15.64 -1.56
N ALA A 92 -6.39 14.54 -0.91
CA ALA A 92 -6.04 14.57 0.51
C ALA A 92 -4.60 15.01 0.77
N GLY A 93 -3.79 15.14 -0.29
CA GLY A 93 -2.43 15.62 -0.13
C GLY A 93 -1.35 14.55 -0.24
N ILE A 94 -1.69 13.35 -0.67
CA ILE A 94 -0.71 12.28 -0.87
C ILE A 94 0.28 12.70 -1.97
N LYS A 95 1.55 12.45 -1.73
CA LYS A 95 2.62 12.80 -2.67
C LYS A 95 3.19 11.58 -3.38
N GLY A 96 3.08 10.42 -2.79
CA GLY A 96 3.59 9.19 -3.40
C GLY A 96 2.62 8.04 -3.26
N ILE A 97 2.51 7.22 -4.29
CA ILE A 97 1.63 6.05 -4.28
C ILE A 97 2.42 4.84 -4.73
N LEU A 98 2.39 3.81 -3.92
CA LEU A 98 2.93 2.50 -4.30
C LEU A 98 1.75 1.67 -4.79
N ASN A 99 1.69 1.47 -6.09
CA ASN A 99 0.53 0.87 -6.75
C ASN A 99 0.75 -0.62 -7.01
N PHE A 100 0.02 -1.44 -6.26
CA PHE A 100 0.06 -2.90 -6.43
C PHE A 100 -1.07 -3.41 -7.30
N THR A 101 -1.92 -2.52 -7.83
CA THR A 101 -3.02 -2.94 -8.69
C THR A 101 -2.52 -3.11 -10.12
N PRO A 102 -3.22 -3.89 -10.96
CA PRO A 102 -2.82 -4.00 -12.36
C PRO A 102 -3.15 -2.77 -13.19
N LEU A 103 -3.91 -1.83 -12.64
CA LEU A 103 -4.28 -0.62 -13.34
C LEU A 103 -3.20 0.44 -13.16
N ARG A 104 -2.82 1.11 -14.27
CA ARG A 104 -1.93 2.24 -14.20
C ARG A 104 -2.76 3.48 -13.95
N VAL A 105 -2.66 3.98 -12.72
CA VAL A 105 -3.46 5.14 -12.32
C VAL A 105 -2.85 6.43 -12.84
N THR A 106 -3.71 7.41 -13.10
CA THR A 106 -3.29 8.72 -13.59
C THR A 106 -3.25 9.70 -12.44
N VAL A 107 -2.15 10.44 -12.33
CA VAL A 107 -1.95 11.43 -11.26
C VAL A 107 -1.38 12.71 -11.83
N PRO A 108 -1.52 13.85 -11.10
CA PRO A 108 -0.88 15.08 -11.53
C PRO A 108 0.64 15.01 -11.37
N ASN A 109 1.34 15.98 -11.95
CA ASN A 109 2.79 15.98 -12.01
C ASN A 109 3.47 16.03 -10.65
N ASN A 110 2.78 16.54 -9.65
CA ASN A 110 3.37 16.66 -8.30
C ASN A 110 3.20 15.40 -7.45
N VAL A 111 2.62 14.34 -8.02
CA VAL A 111 2.44 13.07 -7.34
C VAL A 111 3.22 12.00 -8.09
N ARG A 112 3.93 11.18 -7.34
CA ARG A 112 4.71 10.10 -7.95
C ARG A 112 4.05 8.76 -7.69
N VAL A 113 3.95 7.95 -8.74
CA VAL A 113 3.41 6.59 -8.64
C VAL A 113 4.52 5.61 -8.97
N GLN A 114 4.72 4.66 -8.08
CA GLN A 114 5.61 3.54 -8.32
C GLN A 114 4.73 2.31 -8.52
N ASN A 115 4.79 1.71 -9.70
CA ASN A 115 3.97 0.54 -10.01
C ASN A 115 4.73 -0.73 -9.65
N VAL A 116 4.06 -1.63 -8.93
CA VAL A 116 4.61 -2.94 -8.57
C VAL A 116 3.70 -4.00 -9.17
N ASP A 117 4.23 -4.77 -10.08
CA ASP A 117 3.46 -5.81 -10.76
C ASP A 117 3.78 -7.16 -10.13
N LEU A 118 3.03 -7.50 -9.09
CA LEU A 118 3.26 -8.76 -8.38
C LEU A 118 2.98 -9.97 -9.27
N THR A 119 2.01 -9.86 -10.16
CA THR A 119 1.70 -10.97 -11.06
C THR A 119 2.90 -11.27 -11.95
N ASN A 120 3.50 -10.22 -12.51
CA ASN A 120 4.68 -10.39 -13.34
C ASN A 120 5.85 -10.95 -12.56
N GLU A 121 6.04 -10.45 -11.34
CA GLU A 121 7.12 -10.94 -10.49
C GLU A 121 6.92 -12.41 -10.13
N LEU A 122 5.68 -12.81 -9.83
CA LEU A 122 5.38 -14.20 -9.55
C LEU A 122 5.59 -15.08 -10.77
N GLN A 123 5.21 -14.61 -11.94
CA GLN A 123 5.42 -15.37 -13.16
C GLN A 123 6.89 -15.58 -13.44
N THR A 124 7.69 -14.56 -13.19
CA THR A 124 9.14 -14.66 -13.32
C THR A 124 9.70 -15.72 -12.38
N LEU A 125 9.24 -15.72 -11.14
CA LEU A 125 9.69 -16.67 -10.14
C LEU A 125 9.29 -18.10 -10.54
N VAL A 126 8.05 -18.28 -10.99
CA VAL A 126 7.58 -19.59 -11.43
C VAL A 126 8.40 -20.08 -12.60
N TYR A 127 8.71 -19.18 -13.54
CA TYR A 127 9.55 -19.53 -14.68
C TYR A 127 10.91 -20.06 -14.20
N PHE A 128 11.52 -19.39 -13.25
CA PHE A 128 12.81 -19.86 -12.73
C PHE A 128 12.68 -21.22 -12.06
N ILE A 129 11.62 -21.44 -11.31
CA ILE A 129 11.41 -22.71 -10.63
C ILE A 129 11.24 -23.82 -11.67
N ASP A 130 10.44 -23.59 -12.71
CA ASP A 130 10.18 -24.59 -13.74
C ASP A 130 11.40 -24.91 -14.58
N ASN A 131 12.26 -23.93 -14.85
CA ASN A 131 13.39 -24.10 -15.74
C ASN A 131 14.69 -24.46 -15.02
N TYR A 132 14.79 -24.12 -13.75
CA TYR A 132 16.04 -24.34 -13.00
C TYR A 132 15.82 -25.13 -11.71
N GLY A 133 14.58 -25.32 -11.32
CA GLY A 133 14.28 -26.02 -10.08
C GLY A 133 14.78 -27.44 -10.05
N SER A 134 14.69 -28.14 -11.17
CA SER A 134 15.16 -29.53 -11.25
C SER A 134 16.67 -29.62 -11.11
N ILE A 135 17.37 -28.56 -11.49
CA ILE A 135 18.82 -28.50 -11.36
C ILE A 135 19.19 -28.28 -9.89
N THR A 136 18.41 -27.47 -9.22
CA THR A 136 18.71 -27.10 -7.83
C THR A 136 18.05 -28.00 -6.82
N THR A 137 17.12 -28.84 -7.24
CA THR A 137 16.44 -29.74 -6.33
C THR A 137 17.32 -30.81 -5.74
N GLY A 138 18.50 -30.98 -6.31
CA GLY A 138 19.48 -31.85 -5.71
C GLY A 138 19.98 -31.30 -4.39
N LEU A 139 19.65 -30.08 -4.14
CA LEU A 139 19.95 -29.49 -2.87
C LEU A 139 19.02 -30.05 -1.81
#